data_d6a772cd006324df24727e8433bc87fc
#
_entry.id   d6a772cd006324df24727e8433bc87fc
#
_cell.length_a   1.000
_cell.length_b   1.000
_cell.length_c   1.000
_cell.angle_alpha   90.00
_cell.angle_beta   90.00
_cell.angle_gamma   90.00
#
_symmetry.space_group_name_H-M   'P 1'
#
loop_
_entity.id
_entity.type
_entity.pdbx_description
1 polymer ?
#
loop_
_entity_poly.entity_id
_entity_poly.type
_entity_poly.pdbx_seq_one_letter_code
_entity_poly.pdbx_strand_id
1 'polypeptide(L)'
;TEEAQAAQNAREEAEVTVRTKYDHEANKLLKRFKALAVRNPYQAMAVYDRLRDGYPGSAALADAYPDAARIAGQLNRKLEVMIAAKEKSLEKEREALRKEEEKRRGNPKLTKEQRQVLMDAFQKRQTAIRERENQLTEVYRALRKKVKERGDRWFEPTAGSLEAMRDLK
;
A
#
# COMPACT_ATOMS: atom_id res chain seq x y z
N THR A 1 -13.12 34.32 -46.02
CA THR A 1 -12.04 34.27 -47.03
C THR A 1 -11.46 32.87 -47.09
N GLU A 2 -10.94 32.46 -48.25
CA GLU A 2 -10.31 31.12 -48.45
C GLU A 2 -9.18 30.85 -47.44
N GLU A 3 -8.41 31.88 -47.08
CA GLU A 3 -7.35 31.77 -46.07
C GLU A 3 -7.88 31.45 -44.65
N ALA A 4 -9.00 32.05 -44.27
CA ALA A 4 -9.62 31.74 -42.96
C ALA A 4 -10.14 30.32 -42.90
N GLN A 5 -10.70 29.81 -44.00
CA GLN A 5 -11.18 28.45 -44.12
C GLN A 5 -10.02 27.44 -44.09
N ALA A 6 -8.93 27.73 -44.82
CA ALA A 6 -7.72 26.90 -44.81
C ALA A 6 -7.07 26.85 -43.44
N ALA A 7 -7.03 27.96 -42.70
CA ALA A 7 -6.52 28.01 -41.31
C ALA A 7 -7.40 27.20 -40.34
N GLN A 8 -8.72 27.23 -40.51
CA GLN A 8 -9.64 26.46 -39.70
C GLN A 8 -9.51 24.97 -39.98
N ASN A 9 -9.45 24.56 -41.24
CA ASN A 9 -9.24 23.17 -41.62
C ASN A 9 -7.92 22.60 -41.07
N ALA A 10 -6.83 23.39 -41.15
CA ALA A 10 -5.54 22.99 -40.59
C ALA A 10 -5.58 22.80 -39.05
N ARG A 11 -6.34 23.63 -38.35
CA ARG A 11 -6.56 23.46 -36.89
C ARG A 11 -7.35 22.19 -36.58
N GLU A 12 -8.43 21.93 -37.29
CA GLU A 12 -9.27 20.76 -37.13
C GLU A 12 -8.46 19.47 -37.42
N GLU A 13 -7.64 19.44 -38.48
CA GLU A 13 -6.75 18.31 -38.76
C GLU A 13 -5.70 18.10 -37.67
N ALA A 14 -5.13 19.18 -37.13
CA ALA A 14 -4.17 19.11 -36.03
C ALA A 14 -4.84 18.57 -34.75
N GLU A 15 -6.05 19.03 -34.41
CA GLU A 15 -6.82 18.54 -33.25
C GLU A 15 -7.17 17.05 -33.38
N VAL A 16 -7.59 16.61 -34.58
CA VAL A 16 -7.88 15.18 -34.84
C VAL A 16 -6.61 14.34 -34.69
N THR A 17 -5.47 14.81 -35.19
CA THR A 17 -4.19 14.10 -35.07
C THR A 17 -3.76 13.96 -33.60
N VAL A 18 -3.85 15.03 -32.82
CA VAL A 18 -3.52 15.03 -31.40
C VAL A 18 -4.44 14.07 -30.62
N ARG A 19 -5.73 14.11 -30.89
CA ARG A 19 -6.72 13.23 -30.25
C ARG A 19 -6.48 11.77 -30.59
N THR A 20 -6.19 11.45 -31.85
CA THR A 20 -5.88 10.06 -32.29
C THR A 20 -4.64 9.53 -31.59
N LYS A 21 -3.59 10.34 -31.45
CA LYS A 21 -2.36 9.96 -30.73
C LYS A 21 -2.64 9.74 -29.23
N TYR A 22 -3.43 10.62 -28.63
CA TYR A 22 -3.87 10.52 -27.24
C TYR A 22 -4.60 9.22 -26.98
N ASP A 23 -5.60 8.88 -27.80
CA ASP A 23 -6.39 7.65 -27.67
C ASP A 23 -5.52 6.41 -27.92
N HIS A 24 -4.57 6.46 -28.85
CA HIS A 24 -3.66 5.37 -29.13
C HIS A 24 -2.76 5.03 -27.93
N GLU A 25 -2.17 6.04 -27.30
CA GLU A 25 -1.33 5.86 -26.12
C GLU A 25 -2.14 5.41 -24.89
N ALA A 26 -3.34 5.95 -24.70
CA ALA A 26 -4.25 5.50 -23.66
C ALA A 26 -4.63 4.01 -23.84
N ASN A 27 -4.90 3.58 -25.07
CA ASN A 27 -5.20 2.17 -25.38
C ASN A 27 -4.01 1.24 -25.16
N LYS A 28 -2.78 1.68 -25.38
CA LYS A 28 -1.58 0.91 -25.02
C LYS A 28 -1.51 0.65 -23.52
N LEU A 29 -1.76 1.68 -22.72
CA LEU A 29 -1.79 1.55 -21.26
C LEU A 29 -2.92 0.63 -20.81
N LEU A 30 -4.11 0.72 -21.42
CA LEU A 30 -5.22 -0.18 -21.13
C LEU A 30 -4.86 -1.65 -21.39
N LYS A 31 -4.24 -1.95 -22.53
CA LYS A 31 -3.78 -3.31 -22.86
C LYS A 31 -2.78 -3.80 -21.82
N ARG A 32 -1.83 -2.98 -21.43
CA ARG A 32 -0.84 -3.31 -20.38
C ARG A 32 -1.49 -3.53 -19.04
N PHE A 33 -2.43 -2.68 -18.65
CA PHE A 33 -3.22 -2.84 -17.43
C PHE A 33 -3.94 -4.19 -17.39
N LYS A 34 -4.68 -4.53 -18.45
CA LYS A 34 -5.41 -5.80 -18.54
C LYS A 34 -4.48 -7.01 -18.46
N ALA A 35 -3.33 -6.97 -19.11
CA ALA A 35 -2.33 -8.03 -19.04
C ALA A 35 -1.74 -8.23 -17.64
N LEU A 36 -1.55 -7.15 -16.88
CA LEU A 36 -1.00 -7.17 -15.53
C LEU A 36 -2.06 -7.47 -14.46
N ALA A 37 -3.32 -7.18 -14.70
CA ALA A 37 -4.40 -7.29 -13.71
C ALA A 37 -4.48 -8.66 -13.02
N VAL A 38 -4.17 -9.73 -13.76
CA VAL A 38 -4.16 -11.11 -13.25
C VAL A 38 -2.80 -11.51 -12.70
N ARG A 39 -1.72 -11.10 -13.35
CA ARG A 39 -0.36 -11.56 -13.03
C ARG A 39 0.31 -10.77 -11.93
N ASN A 40 0.14 -9.46 -11.94
CA ASN A 40 0.74 -8.56 -10.96
C ASN A 40 -0.20 -7.37 -10.69
N PRO A 41 -1.17 -7.53 -9.78
CA PRO A 41 -2.16 -6.50 -9.50
C PRO A 41 -1.55 -5.19 -8.98
N TYR A 42 -0.41 -5.20 -8.30
CA TYR A 42 0.27 -3.98 -7.86
C TYR A 42 0.79 -3.17 -9.06
N GLN A 43 1.45 -3.83 -10.01
CA GLN A 43 1.90 -3.17 -11.23
C GLN A 43 0.72 -2.74 -12.12
N ALA A 44 -0.36 -3.50 -12.15
CA ALA A 44 -1.58 -3.11 -12.85
C ALA A 44 -2.11 -1.77 -12.32
N MET A 45 -2.17 -1.59 -11.00
CA MET A 45 -2.63 -0.35 -10.41
C MET A 45 -1.69 0.83 -10.69
N ALA A 46 -0.38 0.60 -10.77
CA ALA A 46 0.58 1.62 -11.19
C ALA A 46 0.34 2.05 -12.65
N VAL A 47 0.02 1.12 -13.54
CA VAL A 47 -0.37 1.43 -14.93
C VAL A 47 -1.69 2.18 -14.98
N TYR A 48 -2.67 1.79 -14.18
CA TYR A 48 -3.95 2.50 -14.05
C TYR A 48 -3.75 3.95 -13.59
N ASP A 49 -2.89 4.19 -12.60
CA ASP A 49 -2.57 5.55 -12.16
C ASP A 49 -1.98 6.41 -13.28
N ARG A 50 -1.10 5.83 -14.11
CA ARG A 50 -0.56 6.52 -15.31
C ARG A 50 -1.65 6.82 -16.34
N LEU A 51 -2.57 5.88 -16.56
CA LEU A 51 -3.70 6.07 -17.47
C LEU A 51 -4.62 7.20 -16.98
N ARG A 52 -4.94 7.20 -15.70
CA ARG A 52 -5.77 8.25 -15.09
C ARG A 52 -5.12 9.63 -15.13
N ASP A 53 -3.84 9.71 -14.77
CA ASP A 53 -3.16 10.99 -14.63
C ASP A 53 -2.73 11.57 -16.00
N GLY A 54 -2.37 10.72 -16.95
CA GLY A 54 -1.93 11.11 -18.27
C GLY A 54 -3.06 11.26 -19.30
N TYR A 55 -4.16 10.52 -19.12
CA TYR A 55 -5.24 10.42 -20.11
C TYR A 55 -6.63 10.53 -19.47
N PRO A 56 -6.88 11.60 -18.68
CA PRO A 56 -8.16 11.80 -18.04
C PRO A 56 -9.27 11.95 -19.10
N GLY A 57 -10.42 11.32 -18.85
CA GLY A 57 -11.57 11.36 -19.76
C GLY A 57 -11.45 10.48 -21.00
N SER A 58 -10.39 9.66 -21.15
CA SER A 58 -10.28 8.69 -22.23
C SER A 58 -11.25 7.54 -22.07
N ALA A 59 -11.71 6.94 -23.18
CA ALA A 59 -12.51 5.73 -23.16
C ALA A 59 -11.74 4.57 -22.52
N ALA A 60 -10.42 4.50 -22.71
CA ALA A 60 -9.54 3.52 -22.10
C ALA A 60 -9.57 3.58 -20.57
N LEU A 61 -9.61 4.78 -19.98
CA LEU A 61 -9.74 4.97 -18.54
C LEU A 61 -11.11 4.46 -18.03
N ALA A 62 -12.19 4.78 -18.74
CA ALA A 62 -13.52 4.30 -18.41
C ALA A 62 -13.61 2.77 -18.45
N ASP A 63 -12.99 2.13 -19.44
CA ASP A 63 -12.92 0.68 -19.57
C ASP A 63 -12.09 0.01 -18.48
N ALA A 64 -11.02 0.66 -18.00
CA ALA A 64 -10.18 0.13 -16.94
C ALA A 64 -10.79 0.28 -15.53
N TYR A 65 -11.66 1.27 -15.33
CA TYR A 65 -12.14 1.65 -14.00
C TYR A 65 -12.79 0.52 -13.19
N PRO A 66 -13.71 -0.31 -13.72
CA PRO A 66 -14.35 -1.37 -12.95
C PRO A 66 -13.35 -2.40 -12.42
N ASP A 67 -12.40 -2.81 -13.24
CA ASP A 67 -11.34 -3.76 -12.85
C ASP A 67 -10.37 -3.13 -11.86
N ALA A 68 -9.99 -1.88 -12.07
CA ALA A 68 -9.13 -1.14 -11.16
C ALA A 68 -9.76 -1.01 -9.77
N ALA A 69 -11.03 -0.66 -9.68
CA ALA A 69 -11.77 -0.56 -8.41
C ALA A 69 -11.82 -1.91 -7.67
N ARG A 70 -12.07 -3.00 -8.40
CA ARG A 70 -12.07 -4.36 -7.85
C ARG A 70 -10.70 -4.76 -7.32
N ILE A 71 -9.64 -4.54 -8.10
CA ILE A 71 -8.26 -4.85 -7.72
C ILE A 71 -7.84 -4.03 -6.50
N ALA A 72 -8.12 -2.74 -6.50
CA ALA A 72 -7.83 -1.85 -5.37
C ALA A 72 -8.49 -2.34 -4.08
N GLY A 73 -9.75 -2.73 -4.12
CA GLY A 73 -10.46 -3.30 -2.98
C GLY A 73 -9.83 -4.60 -2.47
N GLN A 74 -9.39 -5.48 -3.36
CA GLN A 74 -8.71 -6.72 -2.99
C GLN A 74 -7.35 -6.47 -2.34
N LEU A 75 -6.55 -5.56 -2.89
CA LEU A 75 -5.23 -5.21 -2.37
C LEU A 75 -5.34 -4.54 -1.00
N ASN A 76 -6.28 -3.63 -0.82
CA ASN A 76 -6.51 -2.97 0.46
C ASN A 76 -6.94 -3.96 1.54
N ARG A 77 -7.83 -4.91 1.22
CA ARG A 77 -8.21 -6.00 2.16
C ARG A 77 -7.02 -6.88 2.53
N LYS A 78 -6.17 -7.25 1.59
CA LYS A 78 -4.94 -8.01 1.89
C LYS A 78 -4.04 -7.24 2.85
N LEU A 79 -3.88 -5.95 2.66
CA LEU A 79 -3.08 -5.10 3.54
C LEU A 79 -3.66 -5.06 4.96
N GLU A 80 -4.98 -4.88 5.10
CA GLU A 80 -5.66 -4.91 6.39
C GLU A 80 -5.48 -6.26 7.12
N VAL A 81 -5.61 -7.37 6.38
CA VAL A 81 -5.38 -8.70 6.93
C VAL A 81 -3.94 -8.88 7.41
N MET A 82 -2.96 -8.38 6.65
CA MET A 82 -1.55 -8.44 7.05
C MET A 82 -1.29 -7.63 8.32
N ILE A 83 -1.85 -6.43 8.43
CA ILE A 83 -1.74 -5.59 9.63
C ILE A 83 -2.36 -6.29 10.84
N ALA A 84 -3.58 -6.80 10.70
CA ALA A 84 -4.27 -7.51 11.78
C ALA A 84 -3.51 -8.78 12.24
N ALA A 85 -2.90 -9.52 11.31
CA ALA A 85 -2.05 -10.67 11.63
C ALA A 85 -0.81 -10.27 12.45
N LYS A 86 -0.18 -9.14 12.12
CA LYS A 86 0.97 -8.61 12.86
C LYS A 86 0.58 -8.13 14.27
N GLU A 87 -0.52 -7.42 14.40
CA GLU A 87 -1.06 -6.99 15.70
C GLU A 87 -1.31 -8.20 16.61
N LYS A 88 -1.96 -9.24 16.07
CA LYS A 88 -2.22 -10.47 16.81
C LYS A 88 -0.95 -11.20 17.22
N SER A 89 0.07 -11.21 16.37
CA SER A 89 1.38 -11.79 16.67
C SER A 89 2.06 -11.07 17.84
N LEU A 90 2.08 -9.73 17.81
CA LEU A 90 2.65 -8.90 18.87
C LEU A 90 1.90 -9.06 20.20
N GLU A 91 0.59 -9.17 20.15
CA GLU A 91 -0.21 -9.42 21.35
C GLU A 91 0.14 -10.79 22.01
N LYS A 92 0.32 -11.83 21.19
CA LYS A 92 0.77 -13.13 21.69
C LYS A 92 2.16 -13.07 22.31
N GLU A 93 3.10 -12.36 21.69
CA GLU A 93 4.44 -12.16 22.25
C GLU A 93 4.39 -11.41 23.59
N ARG A 94 3.57 -10.38 23.69
CA ARG A 94 3.34 -9.63 24.93
C ARG A 94 2.77 -10.51 26.03
N GLU A 95 1.78 -11.33 25.71
CA GLU A 95 1.18 -12.24 26.68
C GLU A 95 2.15 -13.32 27.13
N ALA A 96 2.95 -13.89 26.22
CA ALA A 96 3.99 -14.85 26.56
C ALA A 96 5.03 -14.23 27.51
N LEU A 97 5.47 -13.00 27.22
CA LEU A 97 6.41 -12.27 28.06
C LEU A 97 5.84 -11.99 29.46
N ARG A 98 4.56 -11.65 29.55
CA ARG A 98 3.88 -11.45 30.84
C ARG A 98 3.85 -12.75 31.67
N LYS A 99 3.53 -13.89 31.05
CA LYS A 99 3.52 -15.19 31.72
C LYS A 99 4.92 -15.59 32.20
N GLU A 100 5.96 -15.32 31.43
CA GLU A 100 7.35 -15.57 31.88
C GLU A 100 7.71 -14.69 33.07
N GLU A 101 7.31 -13.44 33.08
CA GLU A 101 7.55 -12.52 34.21
C GLU A 101 6.80 -12.97 35.48
N GLU A 102 5.56 -13.41 35.36
CA GLU A 102 4.78 -13.94 36.46
C GLU A 102 5.46 -15.19 37.10
N LYS A 103 5.97 -16.10 36.26
CA LYS A 103 6.73 -17.28 36.71
C LYS A 103 8.02 -16.88 37.42
N ARG A 104 8.74 -15.88 36.89
CA ARG A 104 9.97 -15.36 37.50
C ARG A 104 9.70 -14.79 38.91
N ARG A 105 8.66 -13.94 39.02
CA ARG A 105 8.28 -13.32 40.29
C ARG A 105 7.88 -14.38 41.34
N GLY A 106 7.20 -15.44 40.92
CA GLY A 106 6.75 -16.51 41.79
C GLY A 106 7.82 -17.55 42.18
N ASN A 107 9.05 -17.46 41.66
CA ASN A 107 10.11 -18.42 41.94
C ASN A 107 11.01 -18.00 43.11
N PRO A 108 10.90 -18.61 44.29
CA PRO A 108 11.68 -18.24 45.46
C PRO A 108 13.16 -18.72 45.41
N LYS A 109 13.46 -19.65 44.49
CA LYS A 109 14.80 -20.27 44.39
C LYS A 109 15.83 -19.43 43.60
N LEU A 110 15.42 -18.35 42.99
CA LEU A 110 16.33 -17.47 42.23
C LEU A 110 17.21 -16.62 43.13
N THR A 111 18.52 -16.58 42.87
CA THR A 111 19.41 -15.66 43.54
C THR A 111 19.15 -14.20 43.09
N LYS A 112 19.70 -13.24 43.80
CA LYS A 112 19.56 -11.82 43.50
C LYS A 112 20.15 -11.50 42.11
N GLU A 113 21.30 -12.07 41.80
CA GLU A 113 21.99 -11.91 40.52
C GLU A 113 21.18 -12.50 39.37
N GLN A 114 20.63 -13.72 39.55
CA GLN A 114 19.77 -14.37 38.56
C GLN A 114 18.49 -13.56 38.30
N ARG A 115 17.88 -13.00 39.34
CA ARG A 115 16.70 -12.11 39.19
C ARG A 115 17.05 -10.87 38.37
N GLN A 116 18.22 -10.26 38.59
CA GLN A 116 18.64 -9.08 37.86
C GLN A 116 18.85 -9.38 36.38
N VAL A 117 19.56 -10.47 36.05
CA VAL A 117 19.77 -10.90 34.66
C VAL A 117 18.44 -11.14 33.93
N LEU A 118 17.49 -11.82 34.57
CA LEU A 118 16.16 -12.05 34.00
C LEU A 118 15.34 -10.76 33.85
N MET A 119 15.49 -9.84 34.78
CA MET A 119 14.84 -8.52 34.71
C MET A 119 15.36 -7.73 33.49
N ASP A 120 16.66 -7.69 33.30
CA ASP A 120 17.28 -6.97 32.19
C ASP A 120 16.86 -7.58 30.84
N ALA A 121 16.82 -8.92 30.74
CA ALA A 121 16.31 -9.62 29.55
C ALA A 121 14.84 -9.31 29.29
N PHE A 122 14.01 -9.28 30.32
CA PHE A 122 12.60 -8.91 30.21
C PHE A 122 12.42 -7.47 29.70
N GLN A 123 13.16 -6.51 30.25
CA GLN A 123 13.09 -5.13 29.83
C GLN A 123 13.50 -4.95 28.36
N LYS A 124 14.56 -5.62 27.92
CA LYS A 124 14.98 -5.60 26.51
C LYS A 124 13.89 -6.13 25.57
N ARG A 125 13.29 -7.24 25.92
CA ARG A 125 12.20 -7.83 25.12
C ARG A 125 10.95 -6.96 25.11
N GLN A 126 10.62 -6.35 26.25
CA GLN A 126 9.49 -5.41 26.36
C GLN A 126 9.70 -4.17 25.48
N THR A 127 10.92 -3.61 25.48
CA THR A 127 11.28 -2.48 24.63
C THR A 127 11.18 -2.86 23.14
N ALA A 128 11.71 -4.01 22.76
CA ALA A 128 11.64 -4.49 21.37
C ALA A 128 10.19 -4.68 20.89
N ILE A 129 9.30 -5.18 21.73
CA ILE A 129 7.86 -5.30 21.41
C ILE A 129 7.23 -3.92 21.22
N ARG A 130 7.51 -2.95 22.11
CA ARG A 130 6.99 -1.59 21.99
C ARG A 130 7.45 -0.90 20.71
N GLU A 131 8.71 -1.06 20.34
CA GLU A 131 9.25 -0.48 19.11
C GLU A 131 8.54 -1.04 17.88
N ARG A 132 8.29 -2.36 17.83
CA ARG A 132 7.53 -2.98 16.75
C ARG A 132 6.07 -2.50 16.70
N GLU A 133 5.43 -2.33 17.85
CA GLU A 133 4.07 -1.78 17.93
C GLU A 133 4.01 -0.34 17.43
N ASN A 134 4.98 0.48 17.79
CA ASN A 134 5.08 1.86 17.32
C ASN A 134 5.27 1.91 15.79
N GLN A 135 6.19 1.10 15.26
CA GLN A 135 6.42 0.99 13.81
C GLN A 135 5.14 0.55 13.08
N LEU A 136 4.43 -0.45 13.60
CA LEU A 136 3.18 -0.91 13.01
C LEU A 136 2.11 0.19 13.04
N THR A 137 1.98 0.91 14.15
CA THR A 137 1.03 2.02 14.30
C THR A 137 1.35 3.15 13.33
N GLU A 138 2.62 3.51 13.15
CA GLU A 138 3.05 4.52 12.19
C GLU A 138 2.75 4.11 10.75
N VAL A 139 3.07 2.88 10.38
CA VAL A 139 2.76 2.32 9.05
C VAL A 139 1.26 2.37 8.80
N TYR A 140 0.45 1.92 9.75
CA TYR A 140 -1.01 1.91 9.62
C TYR A 140 -1.59 3.32 9.52
N ARG A 141 -1.09 4.25 10.33
CA ARG A 141 -1.50 5.67 10.29
C ARG A 141 -1.13 6.31 8.96
N ALA A 142 0.09 6.07 8.46
CA ALA A 142 0.55 6.56 7.17
C ALA A 142 -0.30 6.02 6.01
N LEU A 143 -0.64 4.72 6.03
CA LEU A 143 -1.51 4.09 5.05
C LEU A 143 -2.91 4.68 5.06
N ARG A 144 -3.54 4.81 6.23
CA ARG A 144 -4.86 5.44 6.37
C ARG A 144 -4.88 6.90 5.91
N LYS A 145 -3.83 7.66 6.23
CA LYS A 145 -3.70 9.05 5.77
C LYS A 145 -3.69 9.12 4.25
N LYS A 146 -2.88 8.28 3.59
CA LYS A 146 -2.78 8.25 2.13
C LYS A 146 -4.08 7.79 1.45
N VAL A 147 -4.77 6.81 1.99
CA VAL A 147 -6.10 6.39 1.51
C VAL A 147 -7.09 7.55 1.62
N LYS A 148 -7.10 8.27 2.75
CA LYS A 148 -7.97 9.42 2.96
C LYS A 148 -7.65 10.60 2.03
N GLU A 149 -6.37 10.89 1.80
CA GLU A 149 -5.91 11.96 0.90
C GLU A 149 -6.24 11.68 -0.58
N ARG A 150 -6.21 10.41 -0.99
CA ARG A 150 -6.53 9.98 -2.35
C ARG A 150 -8.02 9.72 -2.59
N GLY A 151 -8.85 9.74 -1.56
CA GLY A 151 -10.26 9.38 -1.64
C GLY A 151 -10.44 7.91 -2.02
N ASP A 152 -11.28 7.62 -3.02
CA ASP A 152 -11.53 6.25 -3.52
C ASP A 152 -10.38 5.67 -4.35
N ARG A 153 -9.27 6.39 -4.47
CA ARG A 153 -8.11 5.94 -5.23
C ARG A 153 -7.33 4.88 -4.47
N TRP A 154 -6.91 3.84 -5.18
CA TRP A 154 -6.00 2.87 -4.63
C TRP A 154 -4.66 3.51 -4.25
N PHE A 155 -4.13 3.08 -3.14
CA PHE A 155 -2.84 3.49 -2.63
C PHE A 155 -1.86 2.30 -2.70
N GLU A 156 -0.78 2.46 -3.44
CA GLU A 156 0.33 1.52 -3.43
C GLU A 156 1.18 1.75 -2.17
N PRO A 157 1.36 0.76 -1.29
CA PRO A 157 2.27 0.88 -0.16
C PRO A 157 3.67 1.18 -0.70
N THR A 158 4.35 2.14 -0.10
CA THR A 158 5.76 2.39 -0.45
C THR A 158 6.61 1.17 -0.12
N ALA A 159 7.72 0.98 -0.83
CA ALA A 159 8.68 -0.09 -0.53
C ALA A 159 9.08 -0.09 0.97
N GLY A 160 9.28 1.09 1.57
CA GLY A 160 9.56 1.24 2.98
C GLY A 160 8.43 0.79 3.90
N SER A 161 7.15 0.99 3.53
CA SER A 161 6.02 0.48 4.32
C SER A 161 5.95 -1.05 4.30
N LEU A 162 6.19 -1.65 3.14
CA LEU A 162 6.22 -3.11 2.98
C LEU A 162 7.41 -3.72 3.71
N GLU A 163 8.57 -3.08 3.67
CA GLU A 163 9.78 -3.49 4.35
C GLU A 163 9.61 -3.43 5.87
N ALA A 164 9.09 -2.31 6.40
CA ALA A 164 8.74 -2.18 7.82
C ALA A 164 7.73 -3.25 8.28
N MET A 165 6.78 -3.63 7.44
CA MET A 165 5.84 -4.71 7.75
C MET A 165 6.49 -6.10 7.71
N ARG A 166 7.52 -6.31 6.89
CA ARG A 166 8.31 -7.56 6.88
C ARG A 166 9.21 -7.68 8.10
N ASP A 167 9.82 -6.59 8.52
CA ASP A 167 10.77 -6.53 9.63
C ASP A 167 10.09 -6.64 11.01
N LEU A 168 8.75 -6.55 11.04
CA LEU A 168 7.91 -6.85 12.20
C LEU A 168 7.78 -8.37 12.49
N LYS A 169 8.82 -9.15 12.22
CA LYS A 169 8.88 -10.60 12.51
C LYS A 169 9.03 -10.88 13.99
#